data_d43243faa90a22a61defcef7123813de
#
_entry.id   d43243faa90a22a61defcef7123813de
#
_cell.length_a   1.000
_cell.length_b   1.000
_cell.length_c   1.000
_cell.angle_alpha   90.00
_cell.angle_beta   90.00
_cell.angle_gamma   90.00
#
_symmetry.space_group_name_H-M   'P 1'
#
loop_
_entity.id
_entity.type
_entity.pdbx_description
1 polymer ?
#
loop_
_entity_poly.entity_id
_entity_poly.type
_entity_poly.pdbx_seq_one_letter_code
_entity_poly.pdbx_strand_id
1 'polypeptide(L)'
;MVFILRLAVCILAFPMYLLDFLGLWNWICKQWFPYFLARFTVMYNKQMESKKQELFSNLREFTGPSGKLSLLELGCGTGANFKFYPSGCQVTCVDPNPSFEKFLIKSIAQNRHLQFERFIVAAGENMHQVATGSMDVVVCTLVLCSVKNQEQILQEVCRVLRPVSAGMRRAA
;
A
#
# COMPACT_ATOMS: atom_id res chain seq x y z
N MET A 1 14.53 -12.03 43.38
CA MET A 1 13.45 -11.34 42.63
C MET A 1 13.76 -11.20 41.14
N VAL A 2 14.90 -10.60 40.77
CA VAL A 2 15.28 -10.39 39.33
C VAL A 2 15.42 -11.69 38.54
N PHE A 3 15.98 -12.74 39.12
CA PHE A 3 16.12 -14.06 38.47
C PHE A 3 14.78 -14.73 38.15
N ILE A 4 13.84 -14.70 39.11
CA ILE A 4 12.50 -15.26 38.92
C ILE A 4 11.75 -14.50 37.82
N LEU A 5 11.86 -13.17 37.79
CA LEU A 5 11.25 -12.35 36.76
C LEU A 5 11.84 -12.64 35.37
N ARG A 6 13.17 -12.80 35.26
CA ARG A 6 13.82 -13.19 34.00
C ARG A 6 13.36 -14.56 33.53
N LEU A 7 13.27 -15.53 34.44
CA LEU A 7 12.80 -16.89 34.11
C LEU A 7 11.34 -16.84 33.61
N ALA A 8 10.47 -16.11 34.30
CA ALA A 8 9.08 -15.92 33.89
C ALA A 8 8.96 -15.30 32.48
N VAL A 9 9.76 -14.24 32.19
CA VAL A 9 9.80 -13.63 30.86
C VAL A 9 10.29 -14.62 29.80
N CYS A 10 11.33 -15.42 30.08
CA CYS A 10 11.81 -16.43 29.15
C CYS A 10 10.76 -17.50 28.87
N ILE A 11 10.04 -17.97 29.89
CA ILE A 11 8.98 -18.97 29.73
C ILE A 11 7.82 -18.40 28.90
N LEU A 12 7.41 -17.15 29.15
CA LEU A 12 6.33 -16.49 28.41
C LEU A 12 6.74 -16.17 26.95
N ALA A 13 8.00 -15.85 26.72
CA ALA A 13 8.51 -15.55 25.37
C ALA A 13 8.89 -16.80 24.56
N PHE A 14 9.09 -17.95 25.23
CA PHE A 14 9.52 -19.20 24.59
C PHE A 14 8.64 -19.62 23.41
N PRO A 15 7.30 -19.58 23.48
CA PRO A 15 6.45 -19.94 22.34
C PRO A 15 6.70 -19.05 21.12
N MET A 16 6.95 -17.76 21.32
CA MET A 16 7.27 -16.82 20.23
C MET A 16 8.63 -17.16 19.60
N TYR A 17 9.65 -17.42 20.39
CA TYR A 17 10.97 -17.83 19.90
C TYR A 17 10.90 -19.17 19.15
N LEU A 18 10.10 -20.12 19.64
CA LEU A 18 9.91 -21.40 18.98
C LEU A 18 9.21 -21.23 17.62
N LEU A 19 8.18 -20.40 17.54
CA LEU A 19 7.48 -20.11 16.29
C LEU A 19 8.39 -19.39 15.28
N ASP A 20 9.25 -18.50 15.75
CA ASP A 20 10.23 -17.81 14.90
C ASP A 20 11.29 -18.77 14.39
N PHE A 21 11.84 -19.61 15.27
CA PHE A 21 12.80 -20.68 14.92
C PHE A 21 12.24 -21.64 13.89
N LEU A 22 10.96 -22.00 13.99
CA LEU A 22 10.27 -22.87 13.03
C LEU A 22 9.86 -22.14 11.73
N GLY A 23 10.13 -20.84 11.61
CA GLY A 23 9.71 -20.01 10.47
C GLY A 23 8.20 -19.76 10.38
N LEU A 24 7.43 -20.24 11.38
CA LEU A 24 5.97 -20.12 11.40
C LEU A 24 5.50 -18.71 11.78
N TRP A 25 6.32 -17.95 12.51
CA TRP A 25 5.98 -16.61 12.96
C TRP A 25 5.66 -15.68 11.78
N ASN A 26 6.52 -15.64 10.76
CA ASN A 26 6.31 -14.85 9.56
C ASN A 26 5.03 -15.26 8.82
N TRP A 27 4.73 -16.54 8.76
CA TRP A 27 3.52 -17.05 8.11
C TRP A 27 2.26 -16.60 8.88
N ILE A 28 2.26 -16.74 10.21
CA ILE A 28 1.17 -16.30 11.08
C ILE A 28 0.95 -14.79 10.92
N CYS A 29 2.01 -13.99 11.01
CA CYS A 29 1.94 -12.55 10.85
C CYS A 29 1.34 -12.15 9.50
N LYS A 30 1.76 -12.77 8.39
CA LYS A 30 1.22 -12.49 7.06
C LYS A 30 -0.28 -12.79 6.95
N GLN A 31 -0.78 -13.81 7.66
CA GLN A 31 -2.20 -14.16 7.66
C GLN A 31 -3.04 -13.22 8.54
N TRP A 32 -2.53 -12.85 9.70
CA TRP A 32 -3.24 -12.01 10.67
C TRP A 32 -3.17 -10.52 10.39
N PHE A 33 -2.06 -10.06 9.83
CA PHE A 33 -1.82 -8.63 9.56
C PHE A 33 -2.92 -7.97 8.71
N PRO A 34 -3.46 -8.59 7.64
CA PRO A 34 -4.55 -8.01 6.88
C PRO A 34 -5.83 -7.77 7.69
N TYR A 35 -6.16 -8.67 8.62
CA TYR A 35 -7.33 -8.51 9.49
C TYR A 35 -7.14 -7.34 10.47
N PHE A 36 -5.95 -7.29 11.08
CA PHE A 36 -5.59 -6.16 11.94
C PHE A 36 -5.64 -4.84 11.17
N LEU A 37 -5.03 -4.80 9.99
CA LEU A 37 -4.99 -3.61 9.15
C LEU A 37 -6.40 -3.19 8.70
N ALA A 38 -7.28 -4.13 8.36
CA ALA A 38 -8.66 -3.82 8.00
C ALA A 38 -9.41 -3.11 9.14
N ARG A 39 -9.23 -3.57 10.38
CA ARG A 39 -9.82 -2.91 11.56
C ARG A 39 -9.18 -1.55 11.83
N PHE A 40 -7.87 -1.47 11.77
CA PHE A 40 -7.11 -0.24 11.94
C PHE A 40 -7.49 0.82 10.88
N THR A 41 -7.62 0.41 9.61
CA THR A 41 -7.98 1.29 8.50
C THR A 41 -9.29 2.02 8.74
N VAL A 42 -10.31 1.35 9.28
CA VAL A 42 -11.61 1.99 9.55
C VAL A 42 -11.45 3.13 10.54
N MET A 43 -10.72 2.89 11.64
CA MET A 43 -10.50 3.90 12.68
C MET A 43 -9.58 5.03 12.17
N TYR A 44 -8.48 4.67 11.51
CA TYR A 44 -7.51 5.61 10.95
C TYR A 44 -8.13 6.51 9.88
N ASN A 45 -8.91 5.94 8.95
CA ASN A 45 -9.57 6.72 7.91
C ASN A 45 -10.58 7.72 8.48
N LYS A 46 -11.27 7.38 9.58
CA LYS A 46 -12.18 8.31 10.25
C LYS A 46 -11.42 9.53 10.80
N GLN A 47 -10.25 9.32 11.39
CA GLN A 47 -9.42 10.40 11.94
C GLN A 47 -8.73 11.25 10.86
N MET A 48 -8.36 10.61 9.75
CA MET A 48 -7.57 11.23 8.68
C MET A 48 -8.42 11.66 7.48
N GLU A 49 -9.74 11.62 7.59
CA GLU A 49 -10.65 11.83 6.45
C GLU A 49 -10.45 13.17 5.77
N SER A 50 -10.46 14.27 6.53
CA SER A 50 -10.27 15.61 5.97
C SER A 50 -8.90 15.79 5.32
N LYS A 51 -7.84 15.30 5.96
CA LYS A 51 -6.48 15.36 5.42
C LYS A 51 -6.31 14.54 4.15
N LYS A 52 -6.93 13.35 4.08
CA LYS A 52 -6.92 12.53 2.88
C LYS A 52 -7.75 13.14 1.75
N GLN A 53 -8.90 13.73 2.07
CA GLN A 53 -9.68 14.47 1.07
C GLN A 53 -8.89 15.63 0.48
N GLU A 54 -8.20 16.41 1.31
CA GLU A 54 -7.32 17.48 0.87
C GLU A 54 -6.17 16.94 0.00
N LEU A 55 -5.44 15.93 0.48
CA LEU A 55 -4.31 15.32 -0.23
C LEU A 55 -4.68 14.79 -1.61
N PHE A 56 -5.86 14.20 -1.75
CA PHE A 56 -6.30 13.58 -3.00
C PHE A 56 -7.24 14.47 -3.85
N SER A 57 -7.50 15.71 -3.41
CA SER A 57 -8.44 16.65 -4.09
C SER A 57 -8.01 17.01 -5.51
N ASN A 58 -6.70 17.14 -5.74
CA ASN A 58 -6.13 17.59 -7.01
C ASN A 58 -5.70 16.46 -7.95
N LEU A 59 -5.98 15.18 -7.62
CA LEU A 59 -5.55 14.04 -8.44
C LEU A 59 -5.99 14.12 -9.90
N ARG A 60 -7.14 14.76 -10.19
CA ARG A 60 -7.64 14.94 -11.56
C ARG A 60 -6.74 15.83 -12.42
N GLU A 61 -5.95 16.70 -11.83
CA GLU A 61 -5.02 17.58 -12.55
C GLU A 61 -3.87 16.80 -13.20
N PHE A 62 -3.60 15.58 -12.70
CA PHE A 62 -2.55 14.69 -13.22
C PHE A 62 -3.04 13.72 -14.30
N THR A 63 -4.27 13.89 -14.79
CA THR A 63 -4.82 13.04 -15.84
C THR A 63 -3.96 13.08 -17.09
N GLY A 64 -3.53 11.91 -17.55
CA GLY A 64 -2.67 11.76 -18.73
C GLY A 64 -3.40 11.99 -20.05
N PRO A 65 -2.69 11.83 -21.19
CA PRO A 65 -3.22 12.11 -22.52
C PRO A 65 -4.45 11.30 -22.91
N SER A 66 -4.67 10.16 -22.24
CA SER A 66 -5.82 9.26 -22.47
C SER A 66 -7.16 9.83 -21.96
N GLY A 67 -7.14 10.93 -21.21
CA GLY A 67 -8.30 11.46 -20.52
C GLY A 67 -8.74 10.63 -19.29
N LYS A 68 -7.99 9.59 -18.95
CA LYS A 68 -8.18 8.75 -17.77
C LYS A 68 -6.96 8.86 -16.86
N LEU A 69 -7.18 8.88 -15.56
CA LEU A 69 -6.11 8.89 -14.57
C LEU A 69 -5.66 7.46 -14.28
N SER A 70 -4.42 7.11 -14.68
CA SER A 70 -3.78 5.84 -14.35
C SER A 70 -2.98 5.99 -13.05
N LEU A 71 -3.47 5.39 -11.98
CA LEU A 71 -2.92 5.49 -10.63
C LEU A 71 -2.36 4.14 -10.17
N LEU A 72 -1.12 4.16 -9.67
CA LEU A 72 -0.51 3.05 -8.96
C LEU A 72 -0.60 3.28 -7.46
N GLU A 73 -1.22 2.37 -6.71
CA GLU A 73 -1.17 2.36 -5.25
C GLU A 73 -0.13 1.36 -4.77
N LEU A 74 0.96 1.88 -4.23
CA LEU A 74 2.08 1.11 -3.69
C LEU A 74 1.84 0.81 -2.21
N GLY A 75 1.91 -0.48 -1.82
CA GLY A 75 1.55 -0.95 -0.50
C GLY A 75 0.06 -0.76 -0.23
N CYS A 76 -0.77 -1.16 -1.18
CA CYS A 76 -2.21 -0.91 -1.19
C CYS A 76 -2.96 -1.52 0.00
N GLY A 77 -2.42 -2.58 0.61
CA GLY A 77 -3.03 -3.26 1.74
C GLY A 77 -4.49 -3.63 1.48
N THR A 78 -5.39 -3.06 2.28
CA THR A 78 -6.83 -3.31 2.17
C THR A 78 -7.59 -2.35 1.24
N GLY A 79 -6.89 -1.49 0.49
CA GLY A 79 -7.51 -0.44 -0.34
C GLY A 79 -8.03 0.74 0.48
N ALA A 80 -7.28 1.13 1.51
CA ALA A 80 -7.67 2.17 2.48
C ALA A 80 -7.95 3.55 1.87
N ASN A 81 -7.39 3.83 0.68
CA ASN A 81 -7.48 5.14 0.04
C ASN A 81 -8.55 5.19 -1.07
N PHE A 82 -9.09 4.05 -1.48
CA PHE A 82 -9.98 3.95 -2.65
C PHE A 82 -11.15 4.92 -2.63
N LYS A 83 -11.77 5.14 -1.47
CA LYS A 83 -12.91 6.05 -1.34
C LYS A 83 -12.58 7.52 -1.64
N PHE A 84 -11.29 7.89 -1.65
CA PHE A 84 -10.85 9.26 -1.89
C PHE A 84 -10.41 9.51 -3.34
N TYR A 85 -10.28 8.46 -4.14
CA TYR A 85 -9.85 8.61 -5.52
C TYR A 85 -10.99 9.09 -6.41
N PRO A 86 -10.68 9.85 -7.47
CA PRO A 86 -11.71 10.37 -8.38
C PRO A 86 -12.41 9.25 -9.17
N SER A 87 -13.67 9.51 -9.54
CA SER A 87 -14.45 8.59 -10.36
C SER A 87 -13.80 8.39 -11.73
N GLY A 88 -13.78 7.13 -12.21
CA GLY A 88 -13.18 6.73 -13.46
C GLY A 88 -11.65 6.52 -13.39
N CYS A 89 -11.03 6.71 -12.22
CA CYS A 89 -9.61 6.44 -12.01
C CYS A 89 -9.31 4.96 -12.23
N GLN A 90 -8.29 4.67 -13.05
CA GLN A 90 -7.75 3.33 -13.27
C GLN A 90 -6.72 3.02 -12.20
N VAL A 91 -7.00 2.03 -11.35
CA VAL A 91 -6.15 1.72 -10.19
C VAL A 91 -5.45 0.39 -10.37
N THR A 92 -4.11 0.44 -10.39
CA THR A 92 -3.23 -0.73 -10.26
C THR A 92 -2.69 -0.76 -8.83
N CYS A 93 -2.77 -1.92 -8.19
CA CYS A 93 -2.31 -2.13 -6.82
C CYS A 93 -1.06 -2.99 -6.77
N VAL A 94 -0.09 -2.62 -5.93
CA VAL A 94 1.11 -3.42 -5.66
C VAL A 94 1.25 -3.62 -4.15
N ASP A 95 1.39 -4.87 -3.71
CA ASP A 95 1.67 -5.22 -2.32
C ASP A 95 2.41 -6.56 -2.25
N PRO A 96 3.44 -6.74 -1.40
CA PRO A 96 4.16 -8.00 -1.29
C PRO A 96 3.37 -9.11 -0.58
N ASN A 97 2.25 -8.80 0.06
CA ASN A 97 1.44 -9.78 0.78
C ASN A 97 0.20 -10.19 -0.02
N PRO A 98 0.17 -11.40 -0.60
CA PRO A 98 -0.98 -11.87 -1.39
C PRO A 98 -2.26 -12.01 -0.57
N SER A 99 -2.17 -12.11 0.76
CA SER A 99 -3.34 -12.24 1.63
C SER A 99 -4.24 -11.00 1.64
N PHE A 100 -3.79 -9.86 1.06
CA PHE A 100 -4.62 -8.68 0.90
C PHE A 100 -5.65 -8.79 -0.22
N GLU A 101 -5.47 -9.69 -1.18
CA GLU A 101 -6.35 -9.80 -2.36
C GLU A 101 -7.84 -9.90 -1.99
N LYS A 102 -8.17 -10.75 -1.02
CA LYS A 102 -9.56 -10.93 -0.54
C LYS A 102 -10.17 -9.66 0.07
N PHE A 103 -9.34 -8.79 0.67
CA PHE A 103 -9.78 -7.51 1.22
C PHE A 103 -9.93 -6.46 0.12
N LEU A 104 -9.03 -6.46 -0.85
CA LEU A 104 -9.10 -5.61 -2.04
C LEU A 104 -10.37 -5.87 -2.83
N ILE A 105 -10.74 -7.13 -3.09
CA ILE A 105 -11.98 -7.49 -3.78
C ILE A 105 -13.19 -6.88 -3.07
N LYS A 106 -13.24 -6.94 -1.74
CA LYS A 106 -14.33 -6.31 -0.97
C LYS A 106 -14.30 -4.78 -1.09
N SER A 107 -13.12 -4.17 -1.00
CA SER A 107 -12.97 -2.73 -1.12
C SER A 107 -13.36 -2.23 -2.52
N ILE A 108 -12.98 -2.94 -3.58
CA ILE A 108 -13.36 -2.64 -4.96
C ILE A 108 -14.88 -2.69 -5.12
N ALA A 109 -15.54 -3.73 -4.57
CA ALA A 109 -16.99 -3.86 -4.63
C ALA A 109 -17.73 -2.69 -3.96
N GLN A 110 -17.11 -2.05 -2.97
CA GLN A 110 -17.64 -0.87 -2.28
C GLN A 110 -17.30 0.44 -3.01
N ASN A 111 -16.28 0.45 -3.86
CA ASN A 111 -15.76 1.64 -4.55
C ASN A 111 -15.95 1.51 -6.07
N ARG A 112 -17.20 1.22 -6.52
CA ARG A 112 -17.54 0.97 -7.93
C ARG A 112 -17.32 2.17 -8.86
N HIS A 113 -17.01 3.32 -8.32
CA HIS A 113 -16.63 4.51 -9.08
C HIS A 113 -15.22 4.42 -9.67
N LEU A 114 -14.41 3.46 -9.21
CA LEU A 114 -13.05 3.19 -9.71
C LEU A 114 -13.07 2.11 -10.80
N GLN A 115 -12.09 2.18 -11.69
CA GLN A 115 -11.76 1.14 -12.65
C GLN A 115 -10.55 0.36 -12.10
N PHE A 116 -10.80 -0.76 -11.42
CA PHE A 116 -9.72 -1.60 -10.94
C PHE A 116 -9.09 -2.38 -12.10
N GLU A 117 -7.79 -2.23 -12.29
CA GLU A 117 -7.04 -2.90 -13.36
C GLU A 117 -6.52 -4.26 -12.90
N ARG A 118 -5.66 -4.25 -11.87
CA ARG A 118 -5.03 -5.48 -11.37
C ARG A 118 -4.39 -5.30 -10.00
N PHE A 119 -4.19 -6.43 -9.32
CA PHE A 119 -3.36 -6.55 -8.14
C PHE A 119 -2.08 -7.31 -8.50
N ILE A 120 -0.93 -6.75 -8.16
CA ILE A 120 0.40 -7.29 -8.42
C ILE A 120 1.03 -7.64 -7.07
N VAL A 121 1.34 -8.92 -6.88
CA VAL A 121 2.08 -9.37 -5.70
C VAL A 121 3.57 -9.17 -5.95
N ALA A 122 4.09 -8.04 -5.49
CA ALA A 122 5.49 -7.66 -5.65
C ALA A 122 5.95 -6.71 -4.54
N ALA A 123 7.25 -6.72 -4.26
CA ALA A 123 7.88 -5.69 -3.44
C ALA A 123 7.98 -4.39 -4.24
N GLY A 124 7.84 -3.25 -3.57
CA GLY A 124 7.95 -1.94 -4.21
C GLY A 124 9.32 -1.65 -4.80
N GLU A 125 10.35 -2.35 -4.30
CA GLU A 125 11.72 -2.30 -4.82
C GLU A 125 11.88 -2.99 -6.19
N ASN A 126 10.88 -3.76 -6.62
CA ASN A 126 10.92 -4.48 -7.90
C ASN A 126 9.52 -4.61 -8.49
N MET A 127 9.09 -3.59 -9.22
CA MET A 127 7.79 -3.53 -9.89
C MET A 127 7.90 -3.80 -11.40
N HIS A 128 8.74 -4.76 -11.83
CA HIS A 128 8.99 -5.06 -13.25
C HIS A 128 7.72 -5.40 -14.06
N GLN A 129 6.65 -5.83 -13.39
CA GLN A 129 5.34 -6.10 -14.01
C GLN A 129 4.58 -4.81 -14.36
N VAL A 130 5.03 -3.64 -13.85
CA VAL A 130 4.48 -2.33 -14.20
C VAL A 130 5.39 -1.72 -15.28
N ALA A 131 4.82 -1.41 -16.43
CA ALA A 131 5.57 -0.86 -17.55
C ALA A 131 6.16 0.52 -17.22
N THR A 132 7.33 0.83 -17.75
CA THR A 132 7.98 2.14 -17.63
C THR A 132 7.08 3.23 -18.23
N GLY A 133 6.93 4.35 -17.54
CA GLY A 133 6.17 5.49 -18.01
C GLY A 133 4.67 5.22 -18.24
N SER A 134 4.09 4.26 -17.51
CA SER A 134 2.68 3.87 -17.69
C SER A 134 1.70 4.53 -16.71
N MET A 135 2.20 5.08 -15.62
CA MET A 135 1.37 5.65 -14.55
C MET A 135 1.42 7.17 -14.55
N ASP A 136 0.28 7.80 -14.32
CA ASP A 136 0.18 9.26 -14.18
C ASP A 136 0.50 9.69 -12.76
N VAL A 137 0.11 8.87 -11.76
CA VAL A 137 0.30 9.12 -10.34
C VAL A 137 0.71 7.82 -9.64
N VAL A 138 1.62 7.95 -8.68
CA VAL A 138 1.92 6.88 -7.70
C VAL A 138 1.55 7.37 -6.31
N VAL A 139 0.68 6.62 -5.64
CA VAL A 139 0.30 6.87 -4.24
C VAL A 139 1.06 5.89 -3.35
N CYS A 140 1.73 6.43 -2.34
CA CYS A 140 2.49 5.67 -1.36
C CYS A 140 2.19 6.22 0.04
N THR A 141 1.37 5.52 0.81
CA THR A 141 0.97 5.95 2.16
C THR A 141 1.38 4.93 3.21
N LEU A 142 2.19 5.35 4.20
CA LEU A 142 2.67 4.52 5.32
C LEU A 142 3.48 3.29 4.88
N VAL A 143 4.17 3.34 3.75
CA VAL A 143 4.93 2.21 3.18
C VAL A 143 6.43 2.40 3.39
N LEU A 144 6.97 3.60 3.16
CA LEU A 144 8.41 3.83 3.17
C LEU A 144 9.09 3.49 4.50
N CYS A 145 8.34 3.48 5.62
CA CYS A 145 8.85 3.09 6.93
C CYS A 145 9.06 1.57 7.09
N SER A 146 8.49 0.74 6.21
CA SER A 146 8.50 -0.72 6.31
C SER A 146 9.29 -1.42 5.19
N VAL A 147 9.91 -0.66 4.30
CA VAL A 147 10.68 -1.19 3.16
C VAL A 147 12.16 -1.33 3.49
N LYS A 148 12.83 -2.22 2.78
CA LYS A 148 14.26 -2.48 2.99
C LYS A 148 15.16 -1.42 2.35
N ASN A 149 14.77 -0.92 1.17
CA ASN A 149 15.54 0.04 0.40
C ASN A 149 14.64 1.14 -0.18
N GLN A 150 14.57 2.26 0.52
CA GLN A 150 13.76 3.42 0.13
C GLN A 150 14.22 4.04 -1.20
N GLU A 151 15.52 4.08 -1.45
CA GLU A 151 16.07 4.65 -2.68
C GLU A 151 15.65 3.83 -3.91
N GLN A 152 15.72 2.51 -3.81
CA GLN A 152 15.31 1.62 -4.89
C GLN A 152 13.81 1.73 -5.19
N ILE A 153 12.95 1.89 -4.16
CA ILE A 153 11.53 2.16 -4.37
C ILE A 153 11.32 3.47 -5.12
N LEU A 154 12.03 4.54 -4.73
CA LEU A 154 11.90 5.83 -5.40
C LEU A 154 12.38 5.76 -6.87
N GLN A 155 13.43 4.98 -7.15
CA GLN A 155 13.87 4.72 -8.54
C GLN A 155 12.79 3.98 -9.34
N GLU A 156 12.14 2.97 -8.78
CA GLU A 156 11.03 2.26 -9.41
C GLU A 156 9.80 3.17 -9.59
N VAL A 157 9.49 4.02 -8.61
CA VAL A 157 8.42 5.03 -8.74
C VAL A 157 8.72 5.98 -9.91
N CYS A 158 9.95 6.50 -10.00
CA CYS A 158 10.37 7.35 -11.12
C CYS A 158 10.29 6.62 -12.46
N ARG A 159 10.64 5.34 -12.50
CA ARG A 159 10.58 4.51 -13.72
C ARG A 159 9.15 4.33 -14.22
N VAL A 160 8.19 4.05 -13.33
CA VAL A 160 6.81 3.76 -13.73
C VAL A 160 6.00 5.03 -14.03
N LEU A 161 6.39 6.17 -13.46
CA LEU A 161 5.74 7.45 -13.74
C LEU A 161 6.01 7.92 -15.18
N ARG A 162 4.98 8.46 -15.80
CA ARG A 162 5.14 9.16 -17.08
C ARG A 162 6.02 10.39 -16.91
N PRO A 163 6.94 10.63 -17.86
CA PRO A 163 7.68 11.87 -17.87
C PRO A 163 6.71 13.05 -17.97
N VAL A 164 6.84 13.99 -17.05
CA VAL A 164 6.03 15.23 -17.09
C VAL A 164 6.46 16.02 -18.32
N SER A 165 5.54 16.25 -19.27
CA SER A 165 5.79 17.13 -20.41
C SER A 165 6.21 18.50 -19.88
N ALA A 166 7.18 19.13 -20.53
CA ALA A 166 7.83 20.36 -20.09
C ALA A 166 6.88 21.56 -19.78
N GLY A 167 5.59 21.44 -20.13
CA GLY A 167 4.55 22.44 -19.84
C GLY A 167 3.86 22.30 -18.48
N MET A 168 4.08 21.21 -17.72
CA MET A 168 3.33 20.89 -16.49
C MET A 168 4.21 20.98 -15.23
N ARG A 169 5.28 21.80 -15.27
CA ARG A 169 6.07 22.10 -14.06
C ARG A 169 5.31 23.11 -13.20
N ARG A 170 4.35 22.64 -12.41
CA ARG A 170 3.95 23.34 -11.19
C ARG A 170 4.25 22.42 -10.02
N ALA A 171 5.28 22.80 -9.26
CA ALA A 171 5.60 22.20 -8.00
C ALA A 171 4.41 22.34 -7.05
N ALA A 172 4.08 21.24 -6.36
CA ALA A 172 3.37 21.28 -5.09
C ALA A 172 4.41 21.28 -3.97
#